data_ec6b24c674db50459e0b308b4b142daa
#
_entry.id   ec6b24c674db50459e0b308b4b142daa
#
_cell.length_a   1.000
_cell.length_b   1.000
_cell.length_c   1.000
_cell.angle_alpha   90.00
_cell.angle_beta   90.00
_cell.angle_gamma   90.00
#
_symmetry.space_group_name_H-M   'P 1'
#
loop_
_entity.id
_entity.type
_entity.pdbx_description
1 polymer ?
#
loop_
_entity_poly.entity_id
_entity_poly.type
_entity_poly.pdbx_seq_one_letter_code
_entity_poly.pdbx_strand_id
1 'polypeptide(L)'
;MRFYFCNKSGVKSTARWVAGIALLLSSAFAWSADSASPLGPGDVVGKVTTNIMTLVREAPAYFDDDPDRYINAVGAELDSVVDFRSFARGVMGDYASSSRYRAMTEEQRERLREQLNRFTTVLRDGIVNTYSRGLLAFGSSRVELGETEISPGSTRVASVNQYVYAEDGKTYTVKYQMGQYKDGSWRLRNLIIENINLGEIYRGQFAAAAASAEGNLDLVIDTWDDSQIRARAEEG
;
A
#
# COMPACT_ATOMS: atom_id res chain seq x y z
N MET A 1 -52.96 32.57 67.66
CA MET A 1 -52.60 32.14 69.01
C MET A 1 -51.10 32.04 69.04
N ARG A 2 -50.39 33.09 69.55
CA ARG A 2 -49.82 33.16 70.86
C ARG A 2 -48.87 31.99 71.15
N PHE A 3 -47.60 32.08 71.58
CA PHE A 3 -46.80 33.11 72.16
C PHE A 3 -45.33 32.56 72.20
N TYR A 4 -44.32 33.39 71.96
CA TYR A 4 -43.33 33.88 72.92
C TYR A 4 -42.42 32.80 73.58
N PHE A 5 -41.16 32.90 73.80
CA PHE A 5 -40.18 33.93 74.16
C PHE A 5 -38.84 33.20 74.30
N CYS A 6 -37.80 33.72 73.78
CA CYS A 6 -36.76 34.52 74.45
C CYS A 6 -35.72 33.66 75.20
N ASN A 7 -34.50 33.73 75.04
CA ASN A 7 -33.50 34.66 75.44
C ASN A 7 -32.11 33.98 75.75
N LYS A 8 -31.12 34.57 75.21
CA LYS A 8 -29.83 35.01 75.83
C LYS A 8 -28.76 34.01 76.23
N SER A 9 -27.68 34.44 75.76
CA SER A 9 -26.32 34.69 76.33
C SER A 9 -25.36 33.54 75.99
N GLY A 10 -24.35 33.69 75.16
CA GLY A 10 -23.26 34.64 75.35
C GLY A 10 -22.11 33.93 76.02
N VAL A 11 -21.12 33.51 75.27
CA VAL A 11 -19.72 33.59 75.78
C VAL A 11 -18.79 33.48 74.53
N LYS A 12 -17.90 34.42 74.45
CA LYS A 12 -16.79 34.51 73.52
C LYS A 12 -15.75 33.44 73.82
N SER A 13 -15.22 32.78 72.85
CA SER A 13 -13.87 32.23 72.96
C SER A 13 -13.22 32.16 71.58
N THR A 14 -12.14 32.76 71.58
CA THR A 14 -11.11 33.02 70.58
C THR A 14 -10.54 31.76 69.89
N ALA A 15 -10.27 31.97 68.60
CA ALA A 15 -9.05 31.55 67.90
C ALA A 15 -8.86 30.05 67.55
N ARG A 16 -8.76 29.78 66.35
CA ARG A 16 -7.47 29.52 65.64
C ARG A 16 -7.73 29.02 64.23
N TRP A 17 -7.32 29.83 63.28
CA TRP A 17 -7.21 29.48 61.85
C TRP A 17 -6.20 28.35 61.69
N VAL A 18 -6.62 27.21 61.14
CA VAL A 18 -5.74 26.27 60.50
C VAL A 18 -6.22 26.13 59.07
N ALA A 19 -5.54 26.84 58.23
CA ALA A 19 -5.70 26.72 56.77
C ALA A 19 -5.14 25.36 56.33
N GLY A 20 -6.03 24.42 56.07
CA GLY A 20 -5.71 23.17 55.39
C GLY A 20 -5.69 23.40 53.90
N ILE A 21 -4.51 23.64 53.34
CA ILE A 21 -4.30 23.61 51.88
C ILE A 21 -4.38 22.16 51.43
N ALA A 22 -5.52 21.76 50.89
CA ALA A 22 -5.66 20.53 50.16
C ALA A 22 -5.02 20.71 48.76
N LEU A 23 -3.76 20.30 48.63
CA LEU A 23 -3.06 20.20 47.37
C LEU A 23 -3.69 19.04 46.56
N LEU A 24 -4.63 19.37 45.67
CA LEU A 24 -5.11 18.46 44.63
C LEU A 24 -3.98 18.27 43.62
N LEU A 25 -3.17 17.25 43.82
CA LEU A 25 -2.26 16.70 42.80
C LEU A 25 -3.12 16.08 41.70
N SER A 26 -3.53 16.92 40.74
CA SER A 26 -4.07 16.46 39.46
C SER A 26 -2.93 15.84 38.69
N SER A 27 -2.72 14.53 38.84
CA SER A 27 -1.86 13.75 37.98
C SER A 27 -2.50 13.77 36.59
N ALA A 28 -2.07 14.70 35.75
CA ALA A 28 -2.32 14.64 34.31
C ALA A 28 -1.57 13.40 33.77
N PHE A 29 -2.28 12.29 33.68
CA PHE A 29 -1.84 11.20 32.81
C PHE A 29 -1.81 11.78 31.41
N ALA A 30 -0.64 12.28 30.99
CA ALA A 30 -0.35 12.48 29.58
C ALA A 30 -0.39 11.10 28.92
N TRP A 31 -1.50 10.80 28.27
CA TRP A 31 -1.57 9.70 27.32
C TRP A 31 -0.64 10.12 26.17
N SER A 32 0.60 9.68 26.24
CA SER A 32 1.47 9.68 25.06
C SER A 32 0.77 8.76 24.07
N ALA A 33 0.07 9.34 23.11
CA ALA A 33 -0.27 8.63 21.90
C ALA A 33 1.08 8.21 21.30
N ASP A 34 1.41 6.95 21.44
CA ASP A 34 2.55 6.31 20.77
C ASP A 34 2.24 6.40 19.28
N SER A 35 2.68 7.49 18.66
CA SER A 35 2.62 7.66 17.22
C SER A 35 3.63 6.70 16.65
N ALA A 36 3.20 5.46 16.40
CA ALA A 36 4.03 4.47 15.74
C ALA A 36 4.65 5.12 14.50
N SER A 37 5.96 5.21 14.47
CA SER A 37 6.67 5.74 13.31
C SER A 37 6.24 4.97 12.07
N PRO A 38 6.02 5.63 10.93
CA PRO A 38 5.67 4.94 9.71
C PRO A 38 6.66 3.83 9.42
N LEU A 39 6.16 2.65 9.01
CA LEU A 39 7.00 1.50 8.67
C LEU A 39 8.02 1.89 7.60
N GLY A 40 9.25 1.43 7.75
CA GLY A 40 10.28 1.55 6.73
C GLY A 40 9.94 0.74 5.46
N PRO A 41 10.60 1.00 4.32
CA PRO A 41 10.28 0.30 3.07
C PRO A 41 10.51 -1.22 3.17
N GLY A 42 11.54 -1.68 3.88
CA GLY A 42 11.79 -3.09 4.15
C GLY A 42 10.70 -3.72 5.02
N ASP A 43 10.24 -3.01 6.07
CA ASP A 43 9.18 -3.50 6.96
C ASP A 43 7.85 -3.66 6.21
N VAL A 44 7.54 -2.74 5.29
CA VAL A 44 6.35 -2.81 4.43
C VAL A 44 6.39 -4.06 3.55
N VAL A 45 7.51 -4.30 2.86
CA VAL A 45 7.70 -5.51 2.03
C VAL A 45 7.61 -6.76 2.89
N GLY A 46 8.31 -6.82 4.02
CA GLY A 46 8.30 -7.98 4.93
C GLY A 46 6.91 -8.31 5.45
N LYS A 47 6.15 -7.29 5.86
CA LYS A 47 4.76 -7.47 6.33
C LYS A 47 3.85 -8.05 5.25
N VAL A 48 3.86 -7.44 4.06
CA VAL A 48 3.02 -7.91 2.94
C VAL A 48 3.43 -9.30 2.50
N THR A 49 4.72 -9.59 2.42
CA THR A 49 5.22 -10.95 2.15
C THR A 49 4.67 -11.97 3.15
N THR A 50 4.75 -11.66 4.44
CA THR A 50 4.24 -12.55 5.49
C THR A 50 2.75 -12.84 5.32
N ASN A 51 1.96 -11.81 5.03
CA ASN A 51 0.52 -11.93 4.81
C ASN A 51 0.22 -12.77 3.56
N ILE A 52 0.87 -12.46 2.44
CA ILE A 52 0.70 -13.21 1.17
C ILE A 52 1.10 -14.68 1.37
N MET A 53 2.24 -14.97 2.00
CA MET A 53 2.67 -16.35 2.25
C MET A 53 1.73 -17.11 3.19
N THR A 54 1.02 -16.42 4.06
CA THR A 54 -0.04 -17.03 4.89
C THR A 54 -1.24 -17.40 4.02
N LEU A 55 -1.72 -16.49 3.17
CA LEU A 55 -2.80 -16.75 2.24
C LEU A 55 -2.49 -17.92 1.29
N VAL A 56 -1.26 -17.95 0.75
CA VAL A 56 -0.80 -19.02 -0.13
C VAL A 56 -0.81 -20.39 0.56
N ARG A 57 -0.35 -20.45 1.82
CA ARG A 57 -0.36 -21.72 2.59
C ARG A 57 -1.75 -22.18 2.99
N GLU A 58 -2.69 -21.28 3.19
CA GLU A 58 -4.07 -21.59 3.54
C GLU A 58 -4.93 -21.94 2.30
N ALA A 59 -4.56 -21.46 1.14
CA ALA A 59 -5.32 -21.61 -0.10
C ALA A 59 -5.68 -23.05 -0.46
N PRO A 60 -4.79 -24.07 -0.34
CA PRO A 60 -5.12 -25.45 -0.69
C PRO A 60 -6.35 -26.00 0.00
N ALA A 61 -6.73 -25.45 1.16
CA ALA A 61 -7.90 -25.90 1.91
C ALA A 61 -9.25 -25.50 1.27
N TYR A 62 -9.26 -24.52 0.34
CA TYR A 62 -10.51 -23.98 -0.20
C TYR A 62 -10.43 -23.49 -1.64
N PHE A 63 -9.24 -23.44 -2.25
CA PHE A 63 -9.04 -22.82 -3.58
C PHE A 63 -9.83 -23.53 -4.70
N ASP A 64 -9.98 -24.84 -4.63
CA ASP A 64 -10.71 -25.60 -5.66
C ASP A 64 -12.22 -25.29 -5.64
N ASP A 65 -12.77 -25.00 -4.44
CA ASP A 65 -14.18 -24.68 -4.25
C ASP A 65 -14.48 -23.17 -4.38
N ASP A 66 -13.53 -22.32 -3.95
CA ASP A 66 -13.71 -20.87 -3.89
C ASP A 66 -12.39 -20.13 -4.22
N PRO A 67 -11.96 -20.16 -5.50
CA PRO A 67 -10.75 -19.47 -5.93
C PRO A 67 -10.84 -17.94 -5.77
N ASP A 68 -12.03 -17.38 -5.87
CA ASP A 68 -12.23 -15.94 -5.78
C ASP A 68 -11.93 -15.41 -4.36
N ARG A 69 -12.18 -16.19 -3.33
CA ARG A 69 -11.80 -15.87 -1.95
C ARG A 69 -10.30 -15.62 -1.84
N TYR A 70 -9.48 -16.48 -2.41
CA TYR A 70 -8.03 -16.34 -2.39
C TYR A 70 -7.57 -15.14 -3.23
N ILE A 71 -8.06 -15.02 -4.46
CA ILE A 71 -7.69 -13.94 -5.39
C ILE A 71 -8.03 -12.57 -4.78
N ASN A 72 -9.21 -12.44 -4.19
CA ASN A 72 -9.63 -11.20 -3.52
C ASN A 72 -8.79 -10.88 -2.30
N ALA A 73 -8.42 -11.88 -1.50
CA ALA A 73 -7.56 -11.68 -0.34
C ALA A 73 -6.14 -11.22 -0.74
N VAL A 74 -5.54 -11.85 -1.76
CA VAL A 74 -4.26 -11.38 -2.34
C VAL A 74 -4.40 -9.98 -2.91
N GLY A 75 -5.49 -9.70 -3.64
CA GLY A 75 -5.77 -8.37 -4.16
C GLY A 75 -5.82 -7.29 -3.08
N ALA A 76 -6.47 -7.57 -1.95
CA ALA A 76 -6.53 -6.64 -0.81
C ALA A 76 -5.16 -6.36 -0.21
N GLU A 77 -4.28 -7.37 -0.09
CA GLU A 77 -2.91 -7.16 0.37
C GLU A 77 -2.11 -6.31 -0.62
N LEU A 78 -2.23 -6.56 -1.92
CA LEU A 78 -1.56 -5.76 -2.94
C LEU A 78 -2.07 -4.32 -2.97
N ASP A 79 -3.38 -4.07 -2.84
CA ASP A 79 -3.98 -2.74 -2.78
C ASP A 79 -3.43 -1.92 -1.59
N SER A 80 -3.04 -2.59 -0.52
CA SER A 80 -2.49 -1.93 0.67
C SER A 80 -1.10 -1.34 0.44
N VAL A 81 -0.33 -1.88 -0.51
CA VAL A 81 1.09 -1.53 -0.70
C VAL A 81 1.41 -1.04 -2.11
N VAL A 82 0.69 -1.48 -3.15
CA VAL A 82 0.98 -1.09 -4.54
C VAL A 82 0.33 0.25 -4.88
N ASP A 83 1.11 1.15 -5.47
CA ASP A 83 0.60 2.36 -6.10
C ASP A 83 0.20 2.05 -7.56
N PHE A 84 -0.92 1.33 -7.72
CA PHE A 84 -1.42 0.94 -9.05
C PHE A 84 -1.63 2.13 -9.98
N ARG A 85 -2.02 3.29 -9.43
CA ARG A 85 -2.21 4.48 -10.26
C ARG A 85 -0.89 5.03 -10.81
N SER A 86 0.15 5.10 -9.98
CA SER A 86 1.48 5.51 -10.45
C SER A 86 2.09 4.48 -11.37
N PHE A 87 1.86 3.20 -11.13
CA PHE A 87 2.29 2.11 -12.01
C PHE A 87 1.60 2.21 -13.37
N ALA A 88 0.26 2.32 -13.42
CA ALA A 88 -0.51 2.49 -14.65
C ALA A 88 -0.06 3.73 -15.44
N ARG A 89 0.18 4.85 -14.76
CA ARG A 89 0.73 6.05 -15.41
C ARG A 89 2.11 5.80 -16.01
N GLY A 90 2.96 5.04 -15.32
CA GLY A 90 4.27 4.64 -15.79
C GLY A 90 4.19 3.75 -17.04
N VAL A 91 3.22 2.81 -17.06
CA VAL A 91 2.91 1.93 -18.19
C VAL A 91 2.39 2.71 -19.38
N MET A 92 1.49 3.67 -19.20
CA MET A 92 1.03 4.56 -20.27
C MET A 92 2.16 5.42 -20.88
N GLY A 93 3.29 5.58 -20.18
CA GLY A 93 4.50 6.23 -20.67
C GLY A 93 4.26 7.65 -21.18
N ASP A 94 4.62 7.90 -22.43
CA ASP A 94 4.51 9.24 -23.04
C ASP A 94 3.07 9.73 -23.14
N TYR A 95 2.09 8.82 -23.23
CA TYR A 95 0.67 9.18 -23.28
C TYR A 95 0.17 9.84 -21.99
N ALA A 96 0.77 9.50 -20.83
CA ALA A 96 0.47 10.08 -19.54
C ALA A 96 1.63 10.89 -18.92
N SER A 97 2.58 11.33 -19.75
CA SER A 97 3.74 12.10 -19.30
C SER A 97 3.35 13.49 -18.79
N SER A 98 4.13 14.01 -17.84
CA SER A 98 3.89 15.34 -17.27
C SER A 98 4.04 16.48 -18.30
N SER A 99 4.91 16.30 -19.31
CA SER A 99 5.08 17.26 -20.41
C SER A 99 3.83 17.31 -21.28
N ARG A 100 3.33 16.16 -21.69
CA ARG A 100 2.09 16.06 -22.49
C ARG A 100 0.89 16.61 -21.72
N TYR A 101 0.73 16.25 -20.45
CA TYR A 101 -0.36 16.72 -19.59
C TYR A 101 -0.39 18.25 -19.48
N ARG A 102 0.78 18.89 -19.34
CA ARG A 102 0.87 20.37 -19.28
C ARG A 102 0.46 21.06 -20.57
N ALA A 103 0.68 20.43 -21.73
CA ALA A 103 0.32 20.97 -23.03
C ALA A 103 -1.15 20.77 -23.42
N MET A 104 -1.93 19.99 -22.67
CA MET A 104 -3.33 19.67 -22.92
C MET A 104 -4.28 20.79 -22.51
N THR A 105 -5.44 20.88 -23.19
CA THR A 105 -6.61 21.63 -22.71
C THR A 105 -7.20 20.97 -21.46
N GLU A 106 -8.10 21.67 -20.76
CA GLU A 106 -8.72 21.07 -19.55
C GLU A 106 -9.58 19.84 -19.91
N GLU A 107 -10.32 19.89 -21.02
CA GLU A 107 -11.12 18.73 -21.49
C GLU A 107 -10.22 17.52 -21.80
N GLN A 108 -9.08 17.74 -22.44
CA GLN A 108 -8.11 16.67 -22.71
C GLN A 108 -7.50 16.09 -21.43
N ARG A 109 -7.24 16.95 -20.43
CA ARG A 109 -6.74 16.51 -19.11
C ARG A 109 -7.79 15.66 -18.38
N GLU A 110 -9.06 16.08 -18.43
CA GLU A 110 -10.14 15.32 -17.79
C GLU A 110 -10.28 13.96 -18.44
N ARG A 111 -10.34 13.89 -19.76
CA ARG A 111 -10.37 12.64 -20.51
C ARG A 111 -9.18 11.73 -20.15
N LEU A 112 -7.97 12.27 -20.07
CA LEU A 112 -6.80 11.49 -19.66
C LEU A 112 -6.90 10.99 -18.23
N ARG A 113 -7.48 11.78 -17.30
CA ARG A 113 -7.73 11.34 -15.91
C ARG A 113 -8.68 10.14 -15.87
N GLU A 114 -9.78 10.20 -16.64
CA GLU A 114 -10.74 9.10 -16.78
C GLU A 114 -10.11 7.86 -17.38
N GLN A 115 -9.35 8.00 -18.48
CA GLN A 115 -8.60 6.92 -19.11
C GLN A 115 -7.60 6.29 -18.14
N LEU A 116 -6.84 7.09 -17.39
CA LEU A 116 -5.90 6.59 -16.40
C LEU A 116 -6.62 5.87 -15.25
N ASN A 117 -7.79 6.34 -14.80
CA ASN A 117 -8.58 5.65 -13.77
C ASN A 117 -9.06 4.29 -14.27
N ARG A 118 -9.66 4.23 -15.47
CA ARG A 118 -10.11 2.97 -16.08
C ARG A 118 -8.94 2.00 -16.27
N PHE A 119 -7.84 2.48 -16.85
CA PHE A 119 -6.65 1.65 -17.06
C PHE A 119 -6.05 1.15 -15.74
N THR A 120 -6.06 1.97 -14.68
CA THR A 120 -5.60 1.54 -13.35
C THR A 120 -6.39 0.34 -12.86
N THR A 121 -7.72 0.34 -13.01
CA THR A 121 -8.58 -0.77 -12.61
C THR A 121 -8.29 -2.02 -13.44
N VAL A 122 -8.30 -1.89 -14.76
CA VAL A 122 -8.05 -3.03 -15.68
C VAL A 122 -6.67 -3.65 -15.42
N LEU A 123 -5.64 -2.82 -15.29
CA LEU A 123 -4.27 -3.27 -15.02
C LEU A 123 -4.13 -3.93 -13.65
N ARG A 124 -4.74 -3.35 -12.61
CA ARG A 124 -4.77 -3.93 -11.26
C ARG A 124 -5.43 -5.31 -11.27
N ASP A 125 -6.59 -5.43 -11.90
CA ASP A 125 -7.35 -6.68 -11.94
C ASP A 125 -6.60 -7.76 -12.74
N GLY A 126 -5.98 -7.40 -13.86
CA GLY A 126 -5.13 -8.29 -14.64
C GLY A 126 -3.95 -8.80 -13.81
N ILE A 127 -3.19 -7.91 -13.15
CA ILE A 127 -2.06 -8.26 -12.29
C ILE A 127 -2.51 -9.19 -11.17
N VAL A 128 -3.58 -8.84 -10.43
CA VAL A 128 -4.07 -9.65 -9.32
C VAL A 128 -4.48 -11.04 -9.79
N ASN A 129 -5.28 -11.14 -10.85
CA ASN A 129 -5.74 -12.43 -11.37
C ASN A 129 -4.59 -13.31 -11.88
N THR A 130 -3.63 -12.71 -12.59
CA THR A 130 -2.51 -13.44 -13.16
C THR A 130 -1.55 -13.94 -12.09
N TYR A 131 -1.09 -13.05 -11.21
CA TYR A 131 -0.03 -13.38 -10.27
C TYR A 131 -0.53 -14.11 -9.02
N SER A 132 -1.79 -13.93 -8.57
CA SER A 132 -2.32 -14.69 -7.43
C SER A 132 -2.25 -16.20 -7.68
N ARG A 133 -2.61 -16.64 -8.87
CA ARG A 133 -2.53 -18.08 -9.24
C ARG A 133 -1.08 -18.59 -9.28
N GLY A 134 -0.17 -17.79 -9.82
CA GLY A 134 1.26 -18.14 -9.86
C GLY A 134 1.89 -18.24 -8.46
N LEU A 135 1.43 -17.44 -7.51
CA LEU A 135 1.94 -17.47 -6.14
C LEU A 135 1.68 -18.80 -5.43
N LEU A 136 0.66 -19.56 -5.81
CA LEU A 136 0.36 -20.89 -5.22
C LEU A 136 1.54 -21.87 -5.38
N ALA A 137 2.30 -21.76 -6.46
CA ALA A 137 3.48 -22.59 -6.69
C ALA A 137 4.61 -22.34 -5.66
N PHE A 138 4.56 -21.23 -4.92
CA PHE A 138 5.58 -20.85 -3.94
C PHE A 138 5.18 -21.09 -2.48
N GLY A 139 4.09 -21.86 -2.24
CA GLY A 139 3.55 -22.10 -0.89
C GLY A 139 4.55 -22.68 0.11
N SER A 140 5.45 -23.54 -0.36
CA SER A 140 6.50 -24.17 0.44
C SER A 140 7.85 -23.42 0.39
N SER A 141 7.94 -22.34 -0.38
CA SER A 141 9.18 -21.60 -0.53
C SER A 141 9.57 -20.87 0.75
N ARG A 142 10.87 -20.80 1.00
CA ARG A 142 11.45 -19.94 2.04
C ARG A 142 11.72 -18.57 1.42
N VAL A 143 11.26 -17.54 2.09
CA VAL A 143 11.42 -16.15 1.62
C VAL A 143 12.23 -15.37 2.64
N GLU A 144 13.28 -14.69 2.20
CA GLU A 144 14.15 -13.86 3.03
C GLU A 144 14.19 -12.43 2.51
N LEU A 145 14.05 -11.47 3.43
CA LEU A 145 14.25 -10.07 3.12
C LEU A 145 15.76 -9.80 2.99
N GLY A 146 16.15 -9.18 1.91
CA GLY A 146 17.51 -8.75 1.67
C GLY A 146 17.74 -7.29 2.04
N GLU A 147 18.66 -6.66 1.33
CA GLU A 147 19.09 -5.30 1.59
C GLU A 147 17.99 -4.29 1.23
N THR A 148 17.93 -3.22 2.03
CA THR A 148 17.11 -2.05 1.76
C THR A 148 18.03 -0.86 1.49
N GLU A 149 17.93 -0.27 0.31
CA GLU A 149 18.76 0.85 -0.13
C GLU A 149 17.88 2.08 -0.36
N ILE A 150 18.23 3.19 0.27
CA ILE A 150 17.65 4.50 -0.05
C ILE A 150 18.41 5.07 -1.25
N SER A 151 17.70 5.53 -2.27
CA SER A 151 18.32 6.03 -3.49
C SER A 151 19.20 7.25 -3.25
N PRO A 152 20.42 7.29 -3.80
CA PRO A 152 21.24 8.49 -3.76
C PRO A 152 20.50 9.69 -4.36
N GLY A 153 20.44 10.78 -3.62
CA GLY A 153 19.77 12.02 -4.06
C GLY A 153 18.26 12.09 -3.82
N SER A 154 17.63 11.06 -3.25
CA SER A 154 16.22 11.13 -2.84
C SER A 154 15.91 10.23 -1.64
N THR A 155 15.60 10.83 -0.50
CA THR A 155 15.18 10.11 0.71
C THR A 155 13.79 9.47 0.57
N ARG A 156 13.09 9.70 -0.54
CA ARG A 156 11.71 9.25 -0.80
C ARG A 156 11.63 8.13 -1.84
N VAL A 157 12.76 7.57 -2.22
CA VAL A 157 12.86 6.44 -3.15
C VAL A 157 13.77 5.39 -2.51
N ALA A 158 13.33 4.15 -2.51
CA ALA A 158 14.09 3.04 -1.97
C ALA A 158 13.99 1.81 -2.88
N SER A 159 14.97 0.94 -2.79
CA SER A 159 14.93 -0.43 -3.31
C SER A 159 14.99 -1.40 -2.14
N VAL A 160 14.18 -2.43 -2.18
CA VAL A 160 14.20 -3.55 -1.22
C VAL A 160 14.41 -4.83 -2.01
N ASN A 161 15.45 -5.59 -1.66
CA ASN A 161 15.68 -6.90 -2.23
C ASN A 161 15.01 -7.98 -1.40
N GLN A 162 14.59 -9.05 -2.06
CA GLN A 162 14.02 -10.23 -1.43
C GLN A 162 14.50 -11.47 -2.20
N TYR A 163 14.79 -12.54 -1.47
CA TYR A 163 15.22 -13.81 -2.03
C TYR A 163 14.15 -14.87 -1.77
N VAL A 164 13.72 -15.53 -2.83
CA VAL A 164 12.76 -16.63 -2.79
C VAL A 164 13.49 -17.92 -3.12
N TYR A 165 13.58 -18.82 -2.16
CA TYR A 165 14.20 -20.13 -2.29
C TYR A 165 13.13 -21.16 -2.59
N ALA A 166 13.03 -21.59 -3.84
CA ALA A 166 12.06 -22.56 -4.29
C ALA A 166 12.48 -23.99 -3.93
N GLU A 167 11.52 -24.92 -3.90
CA GLU A 167 11.77 -26.32 -3.56
C GLU A 167 12.68 -27.04 -4.56
N ASP A 168 12.69 -26.61 -5.82
CA ASP A 168 13.58 -27.14 -6.87
C ASP A 168 15.06 -26.69 -6.71
N GLY A 169 15.36 -25.96 -5.64
CA GLY A 169 16.70 -25.45 -5.32
C GLY A 169 17.06 -24.15 -6.05
N LYS A 170 16.17 -23.60 -6.87
CA LYS A 170 16.39 -22.28 -7.47
C LYS A 170 16.18 -21.16 -6.46
N THR A 171 16.93 -20.09 -6.61
CA THR A 171 16.77 -18.86 -5.84
C THR A 171 16.38 -17.75 -6.81
N TYR A 172 15.26 -17.10 -6.54
CA TYR A 172 14.81 -15.95 -7.32
C TYR A 172 15.06 -14.67 -6.52
N THR A 173 15.61 -13.67 -7.20
CA THR A 173 15.80 -12.33 -6.62
C THR A 173 14.66 -11.42 -7.06
N VAL A 174 14.00 -10.82 -6.08
CA VAL A 174 12.93 -9.86 -6.32
C VAL A 174 13.35 -8.51 -5.78
N LYS A 175 13.37 -7.48 -6.63
CA LYS A 175 13.67 -6.10 -6.25
C LYS A 175 12.41 -5.25 -6.32
N TYR A 176 12.02 -4.71 -5.19
CA TYR A 176 10.90 -3.81 -5.01
C TYR A 176 11.37 -2.36 -5.12
N GLN A 177 10.87 -1.60 -6.09
CA GLN A 177 11.13 -0.16 -6.18
C GLN A 177 10.02 0.59 -5.46
N MET A 178 10.37 1.18 -4.32
CA MET A 178 9.43 1.83 -3.40
C MET A 178 9.49 3.34 -3.51
N GLY A 179 8.35 3.99 -3.31
CA GLY A 179 8.25 5.44 -3.20
C GLY A 179 7.54 5.86 -1.92
N GLN A 180 8.07 6.87 -1.23
CA GLN A 180 7.45 7.42 -0.04
C GLN A 180 6.46 8.54 -0.40
N TYR A 181 5.28 8.51 0.20
CA TYR A 181 4.23 9.51 0.09
C TYR A 181 4.43 10.64 1.10
N LYS A 182 3.59 11.69 0.97
CA LYS A 182 3.64 12.85 1.87
C LYS A 182 3.26 12.51 3.31
N ASP A 183 2.41 11.49 3.49
CA ASP A 183 1.98 10.95 4.78
C ASP A 183 3.03 10.03 5.44
N GLY A 184 4.18 9.86 4.81
CA GLY A 184 5.26 8.99 5.28
C GLY A 184 5.12 7.53 4.87
N SER A 185 3.99 7.11 4.30
CA SER A 185 3.78 5.72 3.85
C SER A 185 4.67 5.37 2.65
N TRP A 186 5.17 4.13 2.63
CA TRP A 186 5.91 3.59 1.51
C TRP A 186 5.00 2.72 0.64
N ARG A 187 5.09 2.90 -0.69
CA ARG A 187 4.32 2.12 -1.66
C ARG A 187 5.20 1.60 -2.77
N LEU A 188 4.87 0.40 -3.25
CA LEU A 188 5.51 -0.23 -4.40
C LEU A 188 5.10 0.50 -5.69
N ARG A 189 6.09 0.87 -6.48
CA ARG A 189 5.92 1.53 -7.79
C ARG A 189 6.37 0.69 -8.96
N ASN A 190 7.25 -0.25 -8.73
CA ASN A 190 7.74 -1.19 -9.76
C ASN A 190 8.35 -2.42 -9.12
N LEU A 191 8.35 -3.52 -9.86
CA LEU A 191 8.90 -4.80 -9.46
C LEU A 191 9.86 -5.31 -10.53
N ILE A 192 11.02 -5.81 -10.10
CA ILE A 192 11.98 -6.47 -10.96
C ILE A 192 12.20 -7.87 -10.39
N ILE A 193 11.94 -8.89 -11.18
CA ILE A 193 12.15 -10.30 -10.83
C ILE A 193 13.32 -10.80 -11.65
N GLU A 194 14.39 -11.23 -11.00
CA GLU A 194 15.66 -11.50 -11.67
C GLU A 194 16.11 -10.28 -12.49
N ASN A 195 16.13 -10.40 -13.80
CA ASN A 195 16.45 -9.31 -14.74
C ASN A 195 15.19 -8.78 -15.46
N ILE A 196 14.00 -9.22 -15.07
CA ILE A 196 12.74 -8.88 -15.74
C ILE A 196 12.11 -7.69 -15.04
N ASN A 197 12.13 -6.53 -15.69
CA ASN A 197 11.48 -5.31 -15.19
C ASN A 197 10.02 -5.28 -15.64
N LEU A 198 9.09 -5.56 -14.72
CA LEU A 198 7.65 -5.63 -15.06
C LEU A 198 7.14 -4.30 -15.61
N GLY A 199 7.55 -3.16 -15.04
CA GLY A 199 7.13 -1.85 -15.53
C GLY A 199 7.54 -1.59 -16.98
N GLU A 200 8.70 -2.07 -17.42
CA GLU A 200 9.18 -1.94 -18.80
C GLU A 200 8.42 -2.86 -19.74
N ILE A 201 8.14 -4.10 -19.33
CA ILE A 201 7.35 -5.04 -20.14
C ILE A 201 5.95 -4.47 -20.38
N TYR A 202 5.25 -4.07 -19.32
CA TYR A 202 3.91 -3.50 -19.44
C TYR A 202 3.90 -2.22 -20.27
N ARG A 203 4.92 -1.37 -20.13
CA ARG A 203 5.06 -0.14 -20.95
C ARG A 203 5.26 -0.48 -22.42
N GLY A 204 6.10 -1.46 -22.75
CA GLY A 204 6.32 -1.91 -24.12
C GLY A 204 5.03 -2.44 -24.77
N GLN A 205 4.24 -3.22 -24.03
CA GLN A 205 2.95 -3.73 -24.49
C GLN A 205 1.93 -2.60 -24.71
N PHE A 206 1.83 -1.66 -23.76
CA PHE A 206 0.94 -0.53 -23.90
C PHE A 206 1.30 0.33 -25.13
N ALA A 207 2.59 0.59 -25.34
CA ALA A 207 3.07 1.33 -26.49
C ALA A 207 2.74 0.61 -27.81
N ALA A 208 2.92 -0.71 -27.88
CA ALA A 208 2.58 -1.50 -29.05
C ALA A 208 1.06 -1.50 -29.32
N ALA A 209 0.23 -1.70 -28.28
CA ALA A 209 -1.22 -1.64 -28.38
C ALA A 209 -1.70 -0.26 -28.83
N ALA A 210 -1.12 0.81 -28.27
CA ALA A 210 -1.46 2.17 -28.64
C ALA A 210 -1.06 2.51 -30.08
N ALA A 211 0.06 1.99 -30.57
CA ALA A 211 0.47 2.15 -31.96
C ALA A 211 -0.51 1.40 -32.90
N SER A 212 -0.90 0.18 -32.56
CA SER A 212 -1.88 -0.61 -33.33
C SER A 212 -3.28 0.01 -33.35
N ALA A 213 -3.65 0.72 -32.28
CA ALA A 213 -4.92 1.44 -32.15
C ALA A 213 -4.85 2.90 -32.67
N GLU A 214 -3.79 3.29 -33.40
CA GLU A 214 -3.58 4.64 -33.94
C GLU A 214 -3.69 5.74 -32.86
N GLY A 215 -3.27 5.41 -31.63
CA GLY A 215 -3.32 6.33 -30.46
C GLY A 215 -4.69 6.42 -29.79
N ASN A 216 -5.66 5.58 -30.15
CA ASN A 216 -6.95 5.51 -29.47
C ASN A 216 -6.82 4.77 -28.13
N LEU A 217 -6.56 5.53 -27.05
CA LEU A 217 -6.35 4.97 -25.72
C LEU A 217 -7.60 4.30 -25.14
N ASP A 218 -8.80 4.73 -25.51
CA ASP A 218 -10.04 4.10 -25.06
C ASP A 218 -10.11 2.66 -25.60
N LEU A 219 -9.79 2.46 -26.89
CA LEU A 219 -9.73 1.13 -27.48
C LEU A 219 -8.66 0.25 -26.81
N VAL A 220 -7.47 0.80 -26.54
CA VAL A 220 -6.39 0.08 -25.85
C VAL A 220 -6.85 -0.39 -24.47
N ILE A 221 -7.52 0.46 -23.71
CA ILE A 221 -7.97 0.16 -22.35
C ILE A 221 -9.08 -0.90 -22.38
N ASP A 222 -10.04 -0.77 -23.31
CA ASP A 222 -11.18 -1.68 -23.41
C ASP A 222 -10.79 -3.09 -23.90
N THR A 223 -9.67 -3.19 -24.64
CA THR A 223 -9.16 -4.46 -25.19
C THR A 223 -7.88 -4.92 -24.47
N TRP A 224 -7.53 -4.31 -23.34
CA TRP A 224 -6.31 -4.65 -22.63
C TRP A 224 -6.34 -6.10 -22.14
N ASP A 225 -5.33 -6.85 -22.56
CA ASP A 225 -5.12 -8.24 -22.15
C ASP A 225 -3.67 -8.45 -21.74
N ASP A 226 -3.46 -8.99 -20.56
CA ASP A 226 -2.15 -9.30 -19.98
C ASP A 226 -1.70 -10.75 -20.24
N SER A 227 -2.44 -11.52 -21.06
CA SER A 227 -2.15 -12.92 -21.38
C SER A 227 -0.75 -13.11 -21.99
N GLN A 228 -0.26 -12.15 -22.77
CA GLN A 228 1.09 -12.19 -23.34
C GLN A 228 2.20 -12.04 -22.30
N ILE A 229 1.91 -11.38 -21.17
CA ILE A 229 2.87 -11.26 -20.06
C ILE A 229 2.96 -12.59 -19.33
N ARG A 230 1.80 -13.24 -19.15
CA ARG A 230 1.72 -14.57 -18.54
C ARG A 230 2.58 -15.58 -19.31
N ALA A 231 2.43 -15.66 -20.63
CA ALA A 231 3.20 -16.56 -21.46
C ALA A 231 4.72 -16.37 -21.30
N ARG A 232 5.20 -15.13 -21.23
CA ARG A 232 6.64 -14.84 -21.01
C ARG A 232 7.14 -15.13 -19.59
N ALA A 233 6.27 -15.01 -18.59
CA ALA A 233 6.63 -15.34 -17.22
C ALA A 233 6.69 -16.85 -16.96
N GLU A 234 6.01 -17.66 -17.79
CA GLU A 234 6.01 -19.12 -17.75
C GLU A 234 7.19 -19.75 -18.54
N GLU A 235 7.78 -19.00 -19.48
CA GLU A 235 8.92 -19.44 -20.30
C GLU A 235 10.31 -19.19 -19.67
N GLY A 236 10.42 -18.47 -18.59
CA GLY A 236 11.68 -18.07 -17.91
C GLY A 236 11.84 -18.71 -16.54
#